data_ce2dcbf01ee2684b0811697dd8255e41
#
_entry.id   ce2dcbf01ee2684b0811697dd8255e41
#
_cell.length_a   1.000
_cell.length_b   1.000
_cell.length_c   1.000
_cell.angle_alpha   90.00
_cell.angle_beta   90.00
_cell.angle_gamma   90.00
#
_symmetry.space_group_name_H-M   'P 1'
#
loop_
_entity.id
_entity.type
_entity.pdbx_description
1 polymer ?
#
loop_
_entity_poly.entity_id
_entity_poly.type
_entity_poly.pdbx_seq_one_letter_code
_entity_poly.pdbx_strand_id
1 'polypeptide(L)'
;ITGASSGIGAGMAREFAQMGYNLAICARRLERLETLKQELEQQYGIRVIAKSLDVTNYDQVFQVFREFKQDFGQLDRIIVNAGVGEGRRIGKGNFAINKATVETNFISALAQCEAAVEIFREQNSGHLVMISSMSAIRGMPKHLTAYGASKAAVAHLAEGIRAELIDTPIQVTTIFPGYIRTEINEGAKKLPFEVDEKTGSRLLAAEIEKAPIKAYVPKWPWLPLGLAMKVLPLKLVNKLG
;
A
#
# COMPACT_ATOMS: atom_id res chain seq x y z
N ILE A 1 -7.42 -1.98 6.20
CA ILE A 1 -6.49 -2.30 5.10
C ILE A 1 -7.26 -2.23 3.79
N THR A 2 -6.85 -1.36 2.86
CA THR A 2 -7.43 -1.30 1.52
C THR A 2 -6.73 -2.26 0.56
N GLY A 3 -7.45 -2.76 -0.47
CA GLY A 3 -6.91 -3.75 -1.41
C GLY A 3 -6.62 -5.11 -0.76
N ALA A 4 -7.40 -5.50 0.24
CA ALA A 4 -7.17 -6.71 1.05
C ALA A 4 -7.70 -8.01 0.41
N SER A 5 -8.24 -7.98 -0.81
CA SER A 5 -8.80 -9.19 -1.45
C SER A 5 -7.76 -10.13 -2.08
N SER A 6 -6.47 -9.73 -2.11
CA SER A 6 -5.36 -10.56 -2.64
C SER A 6 -4.00 -9.96 -2.30
N GLY A 7 -2.94 -10.70 -2.62
CA GLY A 7 -1.56 -10.25 -2.57
C GLY A 7 -1.16 -9.72 -1.19
N ILE A 8 -0.28 -8.72 -1.17
CA ILE A 8 0.25 -8.20 0.10
C ILE A 8 -0.82 -7.64 1.04
N GLY A 9 -1.97 -7.17 0.52
CA GLY A 9 -3.08 -6.69 1.35
C GLY A 9 -3.73 -7.82 2.15
N ALA A 10 -4.04 -8.95 1.50
CA ALA A 10 -4.56 -10.15 2.15
C ALA A 10 -3.50 -10.77 3.08
N GLY A 11 -2.24 -10.81 2.63
CA GLY A 11 -1.13 -11.32 3.43
C GLY A 11 -0.91 -10.50 4.71
N MET A 12 -0.91 -9.16 4.63
CA MET A 12 -0.83 -8.30 5.83
C MET A 12 -2.04 -8.49 6.75
N ALA A 13 -3.24 -8.71 6.21
CA ALA A 13 -4.42 -8.99 7.03
C ALA A 13 -4.23 -10.27 7.87
N ARG A 14 -3.65 -11.33 7.29
CA ARG A 14 -3.31 -12.57 8.03
C ARG A 14 -2.28 -12.31 9.13
N GLU A 15 -1.24 -11.58 8.84
CA GLU A 15 -0.19 -11.27 9.81
C GLU A 15 -0.73 -10.44 10.98
N PHE A 16 -1.52 -9.40 10.72
CA PHE A 16 -2.14 -8.61 11.78
C PHE A 16 -3.20 -9.39 12.57
N ALA A 17 -3.96 -10.27 11.92
CA ALA A 17 -4.87 -11.20 12.60
C ALA A 17 -4.13 -12.12 13.58
N GLN A 18 -3.00 -12.67 13.15
CA GLN A 18 -2.12 -13.50 14.01
C GLN A 18 -1.58 -12.73 15.20
N MET A 19 -1.40 -11.39 15.07
CA MET A 19 -0.98 -10.51 16.17
C MET A 19 -2.16 -10.12 17.09
N GLY A 20 -3.38 -10.57 16.80
CA GLY A 20 -4.58 -10.31 17.62
C GLY A 20 -5.33 -9.01 17.30
N TYR A 21 -5.02 -8.34 16.19
CA TYR A 21 -5.74 -7.13 15.77
C TYR A 21 -7.12 -7.47 15.22
N ASN A 22 -8.13 -6.68 15.60
CA ASN A 22 -9.38 -6.61 14.87
C ASN A 22 -9.18 -5.88 13.54
N LEU A 23 -9.88 -6.31 12.48
CA LEU A 23 -9.56 -5.86 11.12
C LEU A 23 -10.77 -5.27 10.39
N ALA A 24 -10.60 -4.06 9.85
CA ALA A 24 -11.39 -3.49 8.78
C ALA A 24 -10.71 -3.77 7.45
N ILE A 25 -11.33 -4.56 6.57
CA ILE A 25 -10.77 -4.92 5.27
C ILE A 25 -11.69 -4.50 4.14
N CYS A 26 -11.15 -3.89 3.09
CA CYS A 26 -11.95 -3.49 1.94
C CYS A 26 -11.23 -3.67 0.60
N ALA A 27 -12.02 -3.99 -0.41
CA ALA A 27 -11.61 -4.12 -1.80
C ALA A 27 -12.87 -4.27 -2.69
N ARG A 28 -12.70 -4.28 -4.01
CA ARG A 28 -13.80 -4.48 -4.98
C ARG A 28 -14.43 -5.87 -4.93
N ARG A 29 -13.63 -6.91 -4.66
CA ARG A 29 -14.04 -8.33 -4.67
C ARG A 29 -14.53 -8.75 -3.28
N LEU A 30 -15.79 -8.46 -2.98
CA LEU A 30 -16.37 -8.70 -1.65
C LEU A 30 -16.36 -10.20 -1.28
N GLU A 31 -16.62 -11.10 -2.22
CA GLU A 31 -16.62 -12.55 -1.98
C GLU A 31 -15.27 -13.07 -1.46
N ARG A 32 -14.14 -12.50 -1.95
CA ARG A 32 -12.81 -12.85 -1.46
C ARG A 32 -12.56 -12.28 -0.05
N LEU A 33 -13.10 -11.11 0.24
CA LEU A 33 -13.01 -10.52 1.57
C LEU A 33 -13.82 -11.31 2.60
N GLU A 34 -15.00 -11.78 2.24
CA GLU A 34 -15.81 -12.61 3.13
C GLU A 34 -15.15 -13.97 3.41
N THR A 35 -14.52 -14.58 2.40
CA THR A 35 -13.70 -15.79 2.58
C THR A 35 -12.54 -15.53 3.53
N LEU A 36 -11.79 -14.44 3.32
CA LEU A 36 -10.68 -14.06 4.20
C LEU A 36 -11.16 -13.74 5.62
N LYS A 37 -12.28 -13.04 5.78
CA LYS A 37 -12.90 -12.76 7.07
C LYS A 37 -13.19 -14.05 7.83
N GLN A 38 -13.90 -15.00 7.21
CA GLN A 38 -14.21 -16.30 7.84
C GLN A 38 -12.96 -17.05 8.28
N GLU A 39 -11.93 -17.10 7.40
CA GLU A 39 -10.63 -17.68 7.71
C GLU A 39 -10.02 -17.06 8.98
N LEU A 40 -9.96 -15.72 9.04
CA LEU A 40 -9.27 -15.01 10.12
C LEU A 40 -10.05 -15.06 11.44
N GLU A 41 -11.37 -14.91 11.40
CA GLU A 41 -12.23 -15.02 12.59
C GLU A 41 -12.18 -16.43 13.19
N GLN A 42 -12.23 -17.47 12.34
CA GLN A 42 -12.16 -18.85 12.79
C GLN A 42 -10.79 -19.21 13.37
N GLN A 43 -9.71 -18.73 12.74
CA GLN A 43 -8.35 -19.12 13.12
C GLN A 43 -7.83 -18.37 14.33
N TYR A 44 -8.19 -17.08 14.47
CA TYR A 44 -7.57 -16.18 15.46
C TYR A 44 -8.56 -15.61 16.49
N GLY A 45 -9.85 -15.85 16.32
CA GLY A 45 -10.87 -15.35 17.27
C GLY A 45 -11.00 -13.82 17.31
N ILE A 46 -10.53 -13.12 16.29
CA ILE A 46 -10.62 -11.67 16.15
C ILE A 46 -11.94 -11.26 15.47
N ARG A 47 -12.30 -9.99 15.54
CA ARG A 47 -13.40 -9.41 14.79
C ARG A 47 -12.89 -8.87 13.45
N VAL A 48 -13.51 -9.28 12.34
CA VAL A 48 -13.22 -8.78 11.00
C VAL A 48 -14.48 -8.18 10.36
N ILE A 49 -14.38 -6.97 9.84
CA ILE A 49 -15.44 -6.34 9.05
C ILE A 49 -14.94 -6.17 7.62
N ALA A 50 -15.66 -6.76 6.69
CA ALA A 50 -15.39 -6.69 5.26
C ALA A 50 -16.40 -5.76 4.56
N LYS A 51 -15.90 -4.83 3.74
CA LYS A 51 -16.76 -3.94 2.92
C LYS A 51 -16.26 -3.88 1.49
N SER A 52 -17.21 -3.85 0.53
CA SER A 52 -16.86 -3.56 -0.87
C SER A 52 -16.44 -2.11 -1.01
N LEU A 53 -15.31 -1.87 -1.68
CA LEU A 53 -14.81 -0.53 -1.96
C LEU A 53 -14.06 -0.51 -3.29
N ASP A 54 -14.53 0.32 -4.22
CA ASP A 54 -13.70 0.78 -5.32
C ASP A 54 -13.03 2.10 -4.90
N VAL A 55 -11.73 2.09 -4.71
CA VAL A 55 -10.97 3.27 -4.25
C VAL A 55 -10.98 4.42 -5.27
N THR A 56 -11.40 4.17 -6.51
CA THR A 56 -11.59 5.22 -7.53
C THR A 56 -12.97 5.89 -7.43
N ASN A 57 -13.87 5.38 -6.61
CA ASN A 57 -15.09 6.05 -6.17
C ASN A 57 -14.78 6.81 -4.86
N TYR A 58 -14.42 8.06 -4.98
CA TYR A 58 -13.91 8.85 -3.84
C TYR A 58 -14.96 9.05 -2.75
N ASP A 59 -16.22 9.30 -3.11
CA ASP A 59 -17.31 9.44 -2.13
C ASP A 59 -17.48 8.14 -1.32
N GLN A 60 -17.36 6.99 -1.97
CA GLN A 60 -17.41 5.69 -1.31
C GLN A 60 -16.21 5.49 -0.36
N VAL A 61 -15.04 6.04 -0.66
CA VAL A 61 -13.87 5.99 0.25
C VAL A 61 -14.22 6.66 1.58
N PHE A 62 -14.71 7.90 1.56
CA PHE A 62 -15.09 8.62 2.77
C PHE A 62 -16.21 7.92 3.54
N GLN A 63 -17.22 7.42 2.82
CA GLN A 63 -18.32 6.67 3.43
C GLN A 63 -17.82 5.41 4.15
N VAL A 64 -17.09 4.53 3.47
CA VAL A 64 -16.63 3.24 4.01
C VAL A 64 -15.69 3.44 5.20
N PHE A 65 -14.81 4.45 5.16
CA PHE A 65 -13.91 4.72 6.28
C PHE A 65 -14.67 5.21 7.52
N ARG A 66 -15.68 6.08 7.35
CA ARG A 66 -16.55 6.51 8.45
C ARG A 66 -17.36 5.35 9.02
N GLU A 67 -17.90 4.46 8.17
CA GLU A 67 -18.60 3.26 8.61
C GLU A 67 -17.67 2.35 9.43
N PHE A 68 -16.44 2.11 9.01
CA PHE A 68 -15.48 1.34 9.79
C PHE A 68 -15.18 1.99 11.16
N LYS A 69 -15.05 3.33 11.20
CA LYS A 69 -14.90 4.04 12.47
C LYS A 69 -16.11 3.84 13.38
N GLN A 70 -17.33 3.91 12.83
CA GLN A 70 -18.56 3.66 13.59
C GLN A 70 -18.63 2.22 14.10
N ASP A 71 -18.29 1.24 13.26
CA ASP A 71 -18.34 -0.17 13.58
C ASP A 71 -17.35 -0.56 14.69
N PHE A 72 -16.14 0.03 14.73
CA PHE A 72 -15.11 -0.27 15.71
C PHE A 72 -15.02 0.75 16.86
N GLY A 73 -15.65 1.92 16.71
CA GLY A 73 -15.52 3.05 17.64
C GLY A 73 -14.24 3.86 17.42
N GLN A 74 -13.15 3.21 17.08
CA GLN A 74 -11.83 3.81 16.82
C GLN A 74 -11.11 3.03 15.73
N LEU A 75 -10.26 3.72 14.94
CA LEU A 75 -9.33 3.09 14.01
C LEU A 75 -7.90 3.48 14.39
N ASP A 76 -7.12 2.52 14.88
CA ASP A 76 -5.75 2.78 15.35
C ASP A 76 -4.78 2.92 14.19
N ARG A 77 -5.02 2.17 13.08
CA ARG A 77 -4.15 2.17 11.91
C ARG A 77 -4.96 2.03 10.63
N ILE A 78 -4.61 2.85 9.64
CA ILE A 78 -5.17 2.74 8.28
C ILE A 78 -4.01 2.50 7.31
N ILE A 79 -4.10 1.40 6.55
CA ILE A 79 -3.09 0.99 5.57
C ILE A 79 -3.64 1.24 4.17
N VAL A 80 -3.13 2.28 3.52
CA VAL A 80 -3.42 2.66 2.14
C VAL A 80 -2.55 1.79 1.24
N ASN A 81 -3.11 0.64 0.84
CA ASN A 81 -2.40 -0.39 0.09
C ASN A 81 -2.98 -0.61 -1.31
N ALA A 82 -4.27 -0.34 -1.53
CA ALA A 82 -4.91 -0.56 -2.83
C ALA A 82 -4.10 0.04 -3.99
N GLY A 83 -3.87 -0.74 -5.03
CA GLY A 83 -3.11 -0.30 -6.20
C GLY A 83 -3.03 -1.37 -7.28
N VAL A 84 -2.56 -0.97 -8.46
CA VAL A 84 -2.34 -1.82 -9.63
C VAL A 84 -0.90 -1.70 -10.11
N GLY A 85 -0.36 -2.80 -10.66
CA GLY A 85 1.01 -2.88 -11.19
C GLY A 85 1.11 -2.58 -12.69
N GLU A 86 0.03 -2.15 -13.32
CA GLU A 86 0.00 -1.92 -14.76
C GLU A 86 0.72 -0.62 -15.15
N GLY A 87 1.24 -0.64 -16.35
CA GLY A 87 1.81 0.52 -17.04
C GLY A 87 2.19 0.15 -18.46
N ARG A 88 2.33 1.13 -19.31
CA ARG A 88 2.72 0.96 -20.71
C ARG A 88 3.74 2.01 -21.12
N ARG A 89 4.50 1.70 -22.16
CA ARG A 89 5.49 2.65 -22.71
C ARG A 89 4.81 3.96 -23.12
N ILE A 90 5.41 5.07 -22.73
CA ILE A 90 4.97 6.41 -23.12
C ILE A 90 5.15 6.59 -24.64
N GLY A 91 4.23 7.32 -25.26
CA GLY A 91 4.26 7.59 -26.71
C GLY A 91 3.87 6.40 -27.60
N LYS A 92 3.15 5.40 -27.06
CA LYS A 92 2.68 4.21 -27.79
C LYS A 92 1.15 4.06 -27.79
N GLY A 93 0.41 5.17 -27.64
CA GLY A 93 -1.06 5.16 -27.70
C GLY A 93 -1.75 4.57 -26.45
N ASN A 94 -1.04 4.39 -25.36
CA ASN A 94 -1.56 3.72 -24.16
C ASN A 94 -1.94 4.70 -23.02
N PHE A 95 -2.36 5.92 -23.35
CA PHE A 95 -2.67 6.94 -22.37
C PHE A 95 -3.73 6.48 -21.36
N ALA A 96 -4.80 5.83 -21.81
CA ALA A 96 -5.90 5.37 -20.95
C ALA A 96 -5.41 4.39 -19.87
N ILE A 97 -4.51 3.44 -20.19
CA ILE A 97 -3.96 2.48 -19.22
C ILE A 97 -3.06 3.20 -18.21
N ASN A 98 -2.19 4.07 -18.69
CA ASN A 98 -1.30 4.83 -17.80
C ASN A 98 -2.11 5.79 -16.89
N LYS A 99 -3.17 6.43 -17.43
CA LYS A 99 -4.09 7.26 -16.66
C LYS A 99 -4.76 6.44 -15.55
N ALA A 100 -5.35 5.27 -15.89
CA ALA A 100 -5.99 4.41 -14.91
C ALA A 100 -5.03 3.96 -13.78
N THR A 101 -3.75 3.71 -14.11
CA THR A 101 -2.72 3.42 -13.12
C THR A 101 -2.47 4.59 -12.17
N VAL A 102 -2.36 5.81 -12.68
CA VAL A 102 -2.18 7.02 -11.85
C VAL A 102 -3.41 7.27 -11.01
N GLU A 103 -4.60 7.15 -11.59
CA GLU A 103 -5.89 7.29 -10.91
C GLU A 103 -6.01 6.34 -9.72
N THR A 104 -5.76 5.04 -9.97
CA THR A 104 -5.86 4.01 -8.92
C THR A 104 -4.74 4.14 -7.88
N ASN A 105 -3.49 4.42 -8.28
CA ASN A 105 -2.35 4.36 -7.34
C ASN A 105 -2.13 5.67 -6.58
N PHE A 106 -2.48 6.82 -7.16
CA PHE A 106 -2.17 8.11 -6.56
C PHE A 106 -3.41 8.93 -6.21
N ILE A 107 -4.34 9.17 -7.15
CA ILE A 107 -5.51 10.00 -6.84
C ILE A 107 -6.38 9.30 -5.79
N SER A 108 -6.58 7.98 -5.93
CA SER A 108 -7.31 7.22 -4.90
C SER A 108 -6.57 7.19 -3.55
N ALA A 109 -5.24 7.14 -3.56
CA ALA A 109 -4.46 7.20 -2.32
C ALA A 109 -4.63 8.56 -1.63
N LEU A 110 -4.70 9.67 -2.39
CA LEU A 110 -5.00 11.00 -1.85
C LEU A 110 -6.36 11.00 -1.13
N ALA A 111 -7.43 10.50 -1.78
CA ALA A 111 -8.76 10.43 -1.17
C ALA A 111 -8.76 9.57 0.11
N GLN A 112 -8.05 8.42 0.09
CA GLN A 112 -7.91 7.55 1.26
C GLN A 112 -7.14 8.25 2.41
N CYS A 113 -6.11 9.04 2.09
CA CYS A 113 -5.38 9.82 3.08
C CYS A 113 -6.22 10.93 3.68
N GLU A 114 -6.99 11.66 2.87
CA GLU A 114 -7.93 12.68 3.37
C GLU A 114 -8.90 12.06 4.38
N ALA A 115 -9.61 10.99 3.98
CA ALA A 115 -10.56 10.30 4.86
C ALA A 115 -9.89 9.74 6.14
N ALA A 116 -8.67 9.20 6.04
CA ALA A 116 -7.94 8.67 7.17
C ALA A 116 -7.48 9.77 8.15
N VAL A 117 -6.95 10.88 7.61
CA VAL A 117 -6.44 11.98 8.43
C VAL A 117 -7.59 12.74 9.11
N GLU A 118 -8.75 12.92 8.45
CA GLU A 118 -9.97 13.43 9.11
C GLU A 118 -10.28 12.61 10.38
N ILE A 119 -10.37 11.28 10.25
CA ILE A 119 -10.65 10.37 11.38
C ILE A 119 -9.59 10.49 12.47
N PHE A 120 -8.31 10.50 12.10
CA PHE A 120 -7.21 10.55 13.08
C PHE A 120 -7.12 11.91 13.80
N ARG A 121 -7.44 13.02 13.11
CA ARG A 121 -7.55 14.33 13.74
C ARG A 121 -8.68 14.38 14.77
N GLU A 122 -9.87 13.83 14.44
CA GLU A 122 -10.99 13.71 15.37
C GLU A 122 -10.64 12.86 16.60
N GLN A 123 -9.89 11.75 16.40
CA GLN A 123 -9.46 10.86 17.49
C GLN A 123 -8.26 11.43 18.28
N ASN A 124 -7.56 12.42 17.73
CA ASN A 124 -6.26 12.88 18.21
C ASN A 124 -5.25 11.72 18.35
N SER A 125 -5.33 10.71 17.51
CA SER A 125 -4.44 9.54 17.49
C SER A 125 -4.60 8.77 16.17
N GLY A 126 -3.58 8.04 15.76
CA GLY A 126 -3.66 7.15 14.62
C GLY A 126 -2.33 6.90 13.91
N HIS A 127 -2.30 5.87 13.09
CA HIS A 127 -1.14 5.51 12.29
C HIS A 127 -1.53 5.34 10.82
N LEU A 128 -1.18 6.31 9.99
CA LEU A 128 -1.32 6.24 8.53
C LEU A 128 -0.13 5.49 7.93
N VAL A 129 -0.41 4.40 7.23
CA VAL A 129 0.62 3.63 6.51
C VAL A 129 0.36 3.71 5.02
N MET A 130 1.35 4.15 4.25
CA MET A 130 1.25 4.27 2.80
C MET A 130 2.20 3.30 2.10
N ILE A 131 1.62 2.42 1.26
CA ILE A 131 2.40 1.44 0.51
C ILE A 131 2.84 2.05 -0.84
N SER A 132 4.10 2.47 -0.87
CA SER A 132 4.78 2.94 -2.07
C SER A 132 5.44 1.76 -2.83
N SER A 133 6.65 1.90 -3.33
CA SER A 133 7.42 0.86 -4.03
C SER A 133 8.89 1.26 -4.15
N MET A 134 9.77 0.31 -4.33
CA MET A 134 11.17 0.57 -4.74
C MET A 134 11.26 1.32 -6.08
N SER A 135 10.28 1.14 -6.98
CA SER A 135 10.20 1.88 -8.24
C SER A 135 9.91 3.38 -8.08
N ALA A 136 9.55 3.82 -6.88
CA ALA A 136 9.39 5.23 -6.53
C ALA A 136 10.73 5.97 -6.35
N ILE A 137 11.81 5.24 -6.10
CA ILE A 137 13.12 5.82 -5.73
C ILE A 137 13.79 6.50 -6.93
N ARG A 138 13.58 5.98 -8.13
CA ARG A 138 14.14 6.50 -9.38
C ARG A 138 13.20 6.26 -10.54
N GLY A 139 13.21 7.13 -11.55
CA GLY A 139 12.47 6.91 -12.79
C GLY A 139 12.88 5.60 -13.47
N MET A 140 11.93 4.72 -13.69
CA MET A 140 12.12 3.41 -14.31
C MET A 140 11.50 3.39 -15.71
N PRO A 141 12.08 2.63 -16.67
CA PRO A 141 11.61 2.63 -18.06
C PRO A 141 10.41 1.71 -18.29
N LYS A 142 9.89 1.75 -19.52
CA LYS A 142 8.87 0.83 -20.07
C LYS A 142 7.54 0.90 -19.30
N HIS A 143 7.05 -0.25 -18.84
CA HIS A 143 5.80 -0.37 -18.06
C HIS A 143 5.91 0.26 -16.65
N LEU A 144 7.11 0.44 -16.13
CA LEU A 144 7.32 1.04 -14.81
C LEU A 144 7.30 2.58 -14.81
N THR A 145 7.26 3.24 -15.97
CA THR A 145 7.34 4.71 -16.03
C THR A 145 6.17 5.38 -15.30
N ALA A 146 4.93 5.10 -15.69
CA ALA A 146 3.74 5.67 -15.05
C ALA A 146 3.53 5.09 -13.63
N TYR A 147 3.76 3.79 -13.46
CA TYR A 147 3.68 3.13 -12.16
C TYR A 147 4.66 3.74 -11.15
N GLY A 148 5.94 3.82 -11.49
CA GLY A 148 6.96 4.40 -10.61
C GLY A 148 6.68 5.86 -10.26
N ALA A 149 6.22 6.66 -11.24
CA ALA A 149 5.79 8.03 -11.00
C ALA A 149 4.61 8.12 -10.00
N SER A 150 3.59 7.25 -10.15
CA SER A 150 2.46 7.20 -9.21
C SER A 150 2.90 6.83 -7.79
N LYS A 151 3.82 5.87 -7.64
CA LYS A 151 4.36 5.46 -6.33
C LYS A 151 5.33 6.49 -5.74
N ALA A 152 6.04 7.26 -6.56
CA ALA A 152 6.82 8.41 -6.10
C ALA A 152 5.90 9.53 -5.57
N ALA A 153 4.79 9.79 -6.25
CA ALA A 153 3.77 10.75 -5.79
C ALA A 153 3.20 10.33 -4.42
N VAL A 154 2.86 9.03 -4.24
CA VAL A 154 2.42 8.48 -2.93
C VAL A 154 3.47 8.72 -1.83
N ALA A 155 4.75 8.51 -2.12
CA ALA A 155 5.81 8.73 -1.14
C ALA A 155 5.98 10.21 -0.76
N HIS A 156 5.84 11.12 -1.72
CA HIS A 156 5.88 12.57 -1.49
C HIS A 156 4.65 13.06 -0.72
N LEU A 157 3.45 12.55 -1.05
CA LEU A 157 2.23 12.82 -0.30
C LEU A 157 2.38 12.42 1.16
N ALA A 158 2.89 11.20 1.43
CA ALA A 158 3.15 10.74 2.80
C ALA A 158 4.12 11.67 3.56
N GLU A 159 5.14 12.20 2.89
CA GLU A 159 6.09 13.13 3.49
C GLU A 159 5.44 14.48 3.82
N GLY A 160 4.59 15.01 2.91
CA GLY A 160 3.82 16.24 3.14
C GLY A 160 2.86 16.10 4.31
N ILE A 161 2.04 15.03 4.33
CA ILE A 161 1.12 14.75 5.44
C ILE A 161 1.87 14.64 6.78
N ARG A 162 3.03 13.99 6.79
CA ARG A 162 3.86 13.90 8.00
C ARG A 162 4.34 15.27 8.47
N ALA A 163 4.72 16.16 7.55
CA ALA A 163 5.12 17.52 7.90
C ALA A 163 3.97 18.32 8.51
N GLU A 164 2.75 18.15 8.00
CA GLU A 164 1.55 18.78 8.56
C GLU A 164 1.15 18.25 9.93
N LEU A 165 1.52 17.01 10.25
CA LEU A 165 1.13 16.32 11.49
C LEU A 165 2.27 16.23 12.52
N ILE A 166 3.37 16.95 12.30
CA ILE A 166 4.62 16.78 13.08
C ILE A 166 4.42 17.03 14.58
N ASP A 167 3.55 17.98 14.94
CA ASP A 167 3.25 18.35 16.32
C ASP A 167 2.01 17.63 16.89
N THR A 168 1.60 16.53 16.25
CA THR A 168 0.45 15.72 16.68
C THR A 168 0.90 14.30 17.04
N PRO A 169 0.08 13.54 17.80
CA PRO A 169 0.37 12.13 18.10
C PRO A 169 0.10 11.19 16.90
N ILE A 170 -0.27 11.71 15.72
CA ILE A 170 -0.58 10.93 14.54
C ILE A 170 0.72 10.55 13.81
N GLN A 171 0.91 9.26 13.60
CA GLN A 171 2.09 8.72 12.93
C GLN A 171 1.84 8.50 11.44
N VAL A 172 2.88 8.71 10.62
CA VAL A 172 2.81 8.46 9.16
C VAL A 172 4.02 7.65 8.73
N THR A 173 3.78 6.44 8.26
CA THR A 173 4.81 5.51 7.73
C THR A 173 4.70 5.38 6.22
N THR A 174 5.84 5.45 5.54
CA THR A 174 5.93 5.12 4.10
C THR A 174 6.73 3.83 3.93
N ILE A 175 6.13 2.82 3.31
CA ILE A 175 6.78 1.54 3.02
C ILE A 175 7.16 1.48 1.54
N PHE A 176 8.37 1.01 1.27
CA PHE A 176 8.90 0.78 -0.07
C PHE A 176 9.16 -0.72 -0.28
N PRO A 177 8.12 -1.50 -0.69
CA PRO A 177 8.32 -2.90 -1.03
C PRO A 177 9.24 -3.05 -2.24
N GLY A 178 10.12 -4.03 -2.19
CA GLY A 178 10.78 -4.59 -3.35
C GLY A 178 9.85 -5.54 -4.11
N TYR A 179 10.43 -6.52 -4.80
CA TYR A 179 9.61 -7.51 -5.50
C TYR A 179 9.09 -8.57 -4.53
N ILE A 180 7.76 -8.61 -4.40
CA ILE A 180 7.02 -9.65 -3.67
C ILE A 180 6.14 -10.35 -4.69
N ARG A 181 6.23 -11.68 -4.79
CA ARG A 181 5.45 -12.48 -5.75
C ARG A 181 3.99 -12.50 -5.32
N THR A 182 3.11 -11.96 -6.15
CA THR A 182 1.67 -11.88 -5.91
C THR A 182 0.92 -11.91 -7.26
N GLU A 183 -0.41 -11.89 -7.24
CA GLU A 183 -1.23 -11.79 -8.47
C GLU A 183 -0.82 -10.62 -9.37
N ILE A 184 -0.35 -9.49 -8.82
CA ILE A 184 0.06 -8.30 -9.59
C ILE A 184 1.20 -8.60 -10.58
N ASN A 185 2.07 -9.53 -10.26
CA ASN A 185 3.21 -9.92 -11.09
C ASN A 185 3.23 -11.41 -11.43
N GLU A 186 2.07 -12.05 -11.37
CA GLU A 186 1.87 -13.44 -11.74
C GLU A 186 2.27 -13.69 -13.18
N GLY A 187 2.86 -14.19 -13.80
CA GLY A 187 3.33 -14.32 -15.19
C GLY A 187 4.61 -13.56 -15.53
N ALA A 188 5.10 -12.73 -14.63
CA ALA A 188 6.43 -12.14 -14.80
C ALA A 188 7.51 -13.22 -14.64
N LYS A 189 8.59 -13.10 -15.46
CA LYS A 189 9.82 -13.88 -15.22
C LYS A 189 10.32 -13.60 -13.81
N LYS A 190 11.18 -14.51 -13.28
CA LYS A 190 11.81 -14.33 -11.98
C LYS A 190 12.42 -12.92 -11.86
N LEU A 191 11.96 -12.18 -10.86
CA LEU A 191 12.41 -10.82 -10.59
C LEU A 191 13.62 -10.84 -9.64
N PRO A 192 14.53 -9.88 -9.73
CA PRO A 192 15.70 -9.86 -8.86
C PRO A 192 15.30 -9.69 -7.40
N PHE A 193 15.86 -10.52 -6.52
CA PHE A 193 15.64 -10.45 -5.08
C PHE A 193 14.15 -10.54 -4.66
N GLU A 194 13.34 -11.22 -5.45
CA GLU A 194 11.94 -11.44 -5.08
C GLU A 194 11.80 -12.38 -3.90
N VAL A 195 10.80 -12.11 -3.08
CA VAL A 195 10.34 -13.00 -2.01
C VAL A 195 8.91 -13.45 -2.31
N ASP A 196 8.50 -14.58 -1.73
CA ASP A 196 7.11 -15.04 -1.80
C ASP A 196 6.17 -14.12 -1.02
N GLU A 197 4.85 -14.24 -1.28
CA GLU A 197 3.82 -13.41 -0.66
C GLU A 197 3.81 -13.51 0.86
N LYS A 198 3.94 -14.74 1.40
CA LYS A 198 3.92 -14.98 2.85
C LYS A 198 5.11 -14.29 3.53
N THR A 199 6.31 -14.49 3.01
CA THR A 199 7.52 -13.86 3.54
C THR A 199 7.44 -12.34 3.43
N GLY A 200 7.01 -11.81 2.27
CA GLY A 200 6.89 -10.38 2.04
C GLY A 200 5.87 -9.73 2.97
N SER A 201 4.70 -10.32 3.13
CA SER A 201 3.64 -9.82 4.01
C SER A 201 4.05 -9.82 5.48
N ARG A 202 4.71 -10.88 5.94
CA ARG A 202 5.26 -10.96 7.30
C ARG A 202 6.29 -9.85 7.57
N LEU A 203 7.19 -9.61 6.64
CA LEU A 203 8.18 -8.54 6.76
C LEU A 203 7.53 -7.16 6.71
N LEU A 204 6.50 -6.96 5.88
CA LEU A 204 5.72 -5.72 5.83
C LEU A 204 5.04 -5.43 7.16
N ALA A 205 4.29 -6.39 7.70
CA ALA A 205 3.61 -6.25 8.97
C ALA A 205 4.60 -5.95 10.11
N ALA A 206 5.71 -6.70 10.17
CA ALA A 206 6.76 -6.49 11.18
C ALA A 206 7.44 -5.11 11.10
N GLU A 207 7.60 -4.53 9.91
CA GLU A 207 8.13 -3.17 9.79
C GLU A 207 7.06 -2.12 10.12
N ILE A 208 5.79 -2.34 9.74
CA ILE A 208 4.68 -1.44 10.06
C ILE A 208 4.46 -1.33 11.58
N GLU A 209 4.62 -2.44 12.33
CA GLU A 209 4.53 -2.44 13.80
C GLU A 209 5.53 -1.50 14.48
N LYS A 210 6.69 -1.30 13.89
CA LYS A 210 7.72 -0.40 14.41
C LYS A 210 7.39 1.07 14.18
N ALA A 211 6.37 1.37 13.39
CA ALA A 211 5.95 2.71 12.96
C ALA A 211 7.11 3.61 12.49
N PRO A 212 8.01 3.15 11.62
CA PRO A 212 9.12 3.95 11.14
C PRO A 212 8.63 5.05 10.20
N ILE A 213 9.38 6.13 10.09
CA ILE A 213 9.12 7.17 9.07
C ILE A 213 9.13 6.59 7.66
N LYS A 214 10.14 5.77 7.35
CA LYS A 214 10.32 5.10 6.05
C LYS A 214 10.91 3.70 6.27
N ALA A 215 10.42 2.70 5.54
CA ALA A 215 11.00 1.35 5.55
C ALA A 215 11.10 0.76 4.13
N TYR A 216 12.19 0.05 3.89
CA TYR A 216 12.43 -0.76 2.69
C TYR A 216 12.21 -2.23 3.04
N VAL A 217 11.39 -2.93 2.26
CA VAL A 217 10.99 -4.32 2.63
C VAL A 217 11.16 -5.27 1.44
N PRO A 218 12.01 -6.32 1.58
CA PRO A 218 12.98 -6.58 2.65
C PRO A 218 14.06 -5.49 2.76
N LYS A 219 14.64 -5.26 3.94
CA LYS A 219 15.74 -4.29 4.10
C LYS A 219 16.92 -4.63 3.19
N TRP A 220 17.35 -5.89 3.20
CA TRP A 220 18.39 -6.39 2.30
C TRP A 220 17.76 -7.11 1.11
N PRO A 221 18.18 -6.81 -0.12
CA PRO A 221 19.19 -5.80 -0.50
C PRO A 221 18.61 -4.41 -0.82
N TRP A 222 17.31 -4.17 -0.57
CA TRP A 222 16.61 -3.00 -1.11
C TRP A 222 17.03 -1.67 -0.49
N LEU A 223 17.46 -1.66 0.79
CA LEU A 223 17.93 -0.42 1.41
C LEU A 223 19.22 0.08 0.73
N PRO A 224 20.33 -0.68 0.65
CA PRO A 224 21.53 -0.22 -0.03
C PRO A 224 21.31 0.03 -1.53
N LEU A 225 20.50 -0.80 -2.18
CA LEU A 225 20.15 -0.61 -3.59
C LEU A 225 19.35 0.69 -3.82
N GLY A 226 18.39 1.00 -2.96
CA GLY A 226 17.63 2.25 -3.02
C GLY A 226 18.51 3.49 -2.84
N LEU A 227 19.49 3.44 -1.95
CA LEU A 227 20.48 4.52 -1.79
C LEU A 227 21.36 4.67 -3.03
N ALA A 228 21.85 3.56 -3.58
CA ALA A 228 22.64 3.57 -4.81
C ALA A 228 21.82 4.11 -6.00
N MET A 229 20.56 3.72 -6.15
CA MET A 229 19.69 4.19 -7.24
C MET A 229 19.52 5.72 -7.26
N LYS A 230 19.59 6.40 -6.13
CA LYS A 230 19.48 7.87 -6.05
C LYS A 230 20.65 8.59 -6.72
N VAL A 231 21.84 8.01 -6.67
CA VAL A 231 23.08 8.65 -7.14
C VAL A 231 23.60 8.08 -8.46
N LEU A 232 23.22 6.85 -8.83
CA LEU A 232 23.67 6.23 -10.06
C LEU A 232 23.18 6.96 -11.31
N PRO A 233 24.02 7.06 -12.37
CA PRO A 233 23.59 7.55 -13.67
C PRO A 233 22.41 6.75 -14.22
N LEU A 234 21.44 7.43 -14.87
CA LEU A 234 20.23 6.80 -15.38
C LEU A 234 20.49 5.63 -16.33
N LYS A 235 21.58 5.68 -17.12
CA LYS A 235 22.01 4.58 -18.01
C LYS A 235 22.29 3.28 -17.25
N LEU A 236 22.81 3.36 -16.02
CA LEU A 236 23.05 2.17 -15.17
C LEU A 236 21.76 1.66 -14.53
N VAL A 237 20.95 2.57 -14.00
CA VAL A 237 19.63 2.21 -13.43
C VAL A 237 18.76 1.51 -14.47
N ASN A 238 18.79 1.95 -15.73
CA ASN A 238 18.02 1.35 -16.82
C ASN A 238 18.38 -0.11 -17.13
N LYS A 239 19.54 -0.59 -16.71
CA LYS A 239 19.96 -2.00 -16.85
C LYS A 239 19.44 -2.88 -15.71
N LEU A 240 18.89 -2.29 -14.65
CA LEU A 240 18.36 -2.99 -13.49
C LEU A 240 16.84 -3.25 -13.59
N GLY A 241 16.16 -2.69 -14.64
CA GLY A 241 14.70 -2.77 -14.84
C GLY A 241 14.25 -3.47 -16.13
#